data_316bbfe5989fa9f2e4ea2f51eb6b4fe9
#
_entry.id   316bbfe5989fa9f2e4ea2f51eb6b4fe9
#
_cell.length_a   1.000
_cell.length_b   1.000
_cell.length_c   1.000
_cell.angle_alpha   90.00
_cell.angle_beta   90.00
_cell.angle_gamma   90.00
#
_symmetry.space_group_name_H-M   'P 1'
#
loop_
_entity.id
_entity.type
_entity.pdbx_description
1 polymer ?
#
loop_
_entity_poly.entity_id
_entity_poly.type
_entity_poly.pdbx_seq_one_letter_code
_entity_poly.pdbx_strand_id
1 'polypeptide(L)'
;MSLKGTKTEINILTAFAGESQARNRYAYFASRARKEGYVQIADVFEETANQEKEHAGRLFKLLEGGDVQVQALFPAGTIGTTADNLKAAADGENHEWTDMYPSFAAVARQEGLENIALIFEAIAVAEKQHEKRYRSMMSNILSGKVFRKDDVVAWRCRNCGYVHEGKEAPKLCPACAHPQAYFEILAENW
;
A
#
# COMPACT_ATOMS: atom_id res chain seq x y z
N MET A 1 -12.56 -28.20 10.64
CA MET A 1 -12.17 -27.89 12.02
C MET A 1 -12.67 -26.49 12.31
N SER A 2 -13.32 -26.24 13.46
CA SER A 2 -13.80 -24.88 13.82
C SER A 2 -12.62 -24.00 14.17
N LEU A 3 -12.72 -22.72 13.81
CA LEU A 3 -11.75 -21.68 14.13
C LEU A 3 -11.91 -21.12 15.56
N LYS A 4 -13.10 -21.32 16.15
CA LYS A 4 -13.45 -20.73 17.45
C LYS A 4 -12.52 -21.14 18.57
N GLY A 5 -11.97 -20.14 19.26
CA GLY A 5 -11.08 -20.32 20.39
C GLY A 5 -9.63 -20.66 20.03
N THR A 6 -9.28 -20.70 18.75
CA THR A 6 -7.90 -20.94 18.29
C THR A 6 -7.07 -19.64 18.34
N LYS A 7 -5.74 -19.76 18.37
CA LYS A 7 -4.84 -18.60 18.19
C LYS A 7 -4.96 -18.05 16.77
N THR A 8 -5.25 -18.89 15.80
CA THR A 8 -5.47 -18.47 14.41
C THR A 8 -6.68 -17.55 14.29
N GLU A 9 -7.77 -17.77 15.03
CA GLU A 9 -8.91 -16.85 15.07
C GLU A 9 -8.49 -15.44 15.54
N ILE A 10 -7.70 -15.38 16.61
CA ILE A 10 -7.14 -14.11 17.13
C ILE A 10 -6.22 -13.46 16.10
N ASN A 11 -5.37 -14.23 15.42
CA ASN A 11 -4.47 -13.73 14.39
C ASN A 11 -5.22 -13.16 13.17
N ILE A 12 -6.28 -13.86 12.73
CA ILE A 12 -7.14 -13.38 11.64
C ILE A 12 -7.78 -12.04 12.01
N LEU A 13 -8.35 -11.93 13.21
CA LEU A 13 -9.01 -10.69 13.64
C LEU A 13 -7.99 -9.57 13.86
N THR A 14 -6.79 -9.88 14.35
CA THR A 14 -5.67 -8.93 14.47
C THR A 14 -5.25 -8.41 13.09
N ALA A 15 -5.05 -9.30 12.12
CA ALA A 15 -4.72 -8.92 10.75
C ALA A 15 -5.85 -8.08 10.11
N PHE A 16 -7.11 -8.51 10.24
CA PHE A 16 -8.27 -7.74 9.77
C PHE A 16 -8.29 -6.31 10.32
N ALA A 17 -7.99 -6.13 11.61
CA ALA A 17 -7.90 -4.80 12.23
C ALA A 17 -6.73 -3.99 11.69
N GLY A 18 -5.58 -4.62 11.45
CA GLY A 18 -4.39 -4.03 10.82
C GLY A 18 -4.68 -3.51 9.42
N GLU A 19 -5.22 -4.38 8.54
CA GLU A 19 -5.61 -4.02 7.17
C GLU A 19 -6.65 -2.90 7.13
N SER A 20 -7.65 -2.97 8.00
CA SER A 20 -8.70 -1.95 8.09
C SER A 20 -8.14 -0.58 8.50
N GLN A 21 -7.14 -0.57 9.39
CA GLN A 21 -6.44 0.64 9.81
C GLN A 21 -5.52 1.15 8.70
N ALA A 22 -4.74 0.26 8.04
CA ALA A 22 -3.84 0.59 6.94
C ALA A 22 -4.63 1.25 5.79
N ARG A 23 -5.76 0.67 5.40
CA ARG A 23 -6.69 1.26 4.43
C ARG A 23 -7.03 2.72 4.73
N ASN A 24 -7.41 3.02 5.97
CA ASN A 24 -7.78 4.39 6.34
C ASN A 24 -6.55 5.32 6.33
N ARG A 25 -5.42 4.88 6.87
CA ARG A 25 -4.17 5.65 6.87
C ARG A 25 -3.74 6.00 5.45
N TYR A 26 -3.78 5.04 4.52
CA TYR A 26 -3.37 5.26 3.13
C TYR A 26 -4.30 6.22 2.39
N ALA A 27 -5.60 6.20 2.68
CA ALA A 27 -6.52 7.22 2.17
C ALA A 27 -6.18 8.64 2.67
N TYR A 28 -5.76 8.78 3.94
CA TYR A 28 -5.29 10.07 4.47
C TYR A 28 -3.96 10.50 3.85
N PHE A 29 -3.03 9.57 3.64
CA PHE A 29 -1.74 9.81 2.98
C PHE A 29 -1.92 10.20 1.52
N ALA A 30 -2.86 9.60 0.80
CA ALA A 30 -3.26 9.98 -0.55
C ALA A 30 -3.72 11.44 -0.62
N SER A 31 -4.59 11.85 0.30
CA SER A 31 -5.06 13.24 0.40
C SER A 31 -3.88 14.21 0.61
N ARG A 32 -2.92 13.84 1.45
CA ARG A 32 -1.72 14.67 1.69
C ARG A 32 -0.84 14.76 0.45
N ALA A 33 -0.54 13.63 -0.21
CA ALA A 33 0.26 13.59 -1.42
C ALA A 33 -0.34 14.43 -2.55
N ARG A 34 -1.66 14.39 -2.71
CA ARG A 34 -2.37 15.20 -3.70
C ARG A 34 -2.23 16.71 -3.44
N LYS A 35 -2.31 17.13 -2.16
CA LYS A 35 -2.08 18.52 -1.75
C LYS A 35 -0.64 18.98 -1.97
N GLU A 36 0.33 18.08 -1.85
CA GLU A 36 1.75 18.37 -2.11
C GLU A 36 2.12 18.30 -3.60
N GLY A 37 1.17 17.97 -4.48
CA GLY A 37 1.39 17.94 -5.93
C GLY A 37 2.00 16.61 -6.43
N TYR A 38 1.82 15.52 -5.71
CA TYR A 38 2.26 14.17 -6.10
C TYR A 38 1.06 13.29 -6.48
N VAL A 39 0.41 13.59 -7.61
CA VAL A 39 -0.84 12.90 -8.01
C VAL A 39 -0.63 11.41 -8.21
N GLN A 40 0.45 10.98 -8.85
CA GLN A 40 0.77 9.56 -9.01
C GLN A 40 0.90 8.85 -7.66
N ILE A 41 1.60 9.46 -6.71
CA ILE A 41 1.79 8.88 -5.37
C ILE A 41 0.46 8.81 -4.62
N ALA A 42 -0.38 9.83 -4.76
CA ALA A 42 -1.72 9.83 -4.18
C ALA A 42 -2.56 8.66 -4.71
N ASP A 43 -2.56 8.46 -6.03
CA ASP A 43 -3.33 7.39 -6.65
C ASP A 43 -2.79 5.99 -6.28
N VAL A 44 -1.47 5.86 -6.08
CA VAL A 44 -0.86 4.61 -5.56
C VAL A 44 -1.30 4.34 -4.12
N PHE A 45 -1.36 5.36 -3.25
CA PHE A 45 -1.91 5.18 -1.91
C PHE A 45 -3.40 4.78 -1.94
N GLU A 46 -4.21 5.38 -2.82
CA GLU A 46 -5.63 5.03 -2.98
C GLU A 46 -5.80 3.60 -3.51
N GLU A 47 -4.98 3.20 -4.49
CA GLU A 47 -4.97 1.84 -5.01
C GLU A 47 -4.62 0.84 -3.91
N THR A 48 -3.53 1.06 -3.16
CA THR A 48 -3.15 0.18 -2.05
C THR A 48 -4.23 0.16 -0.97
N ALA A 49 -4.81 1.31 -0.59
CA ALA A 49 -5.92 1.34 0.36
C ALA A 49 -7.12 0.46 -0.07
N ASN A 50 -7.38 0.35 -1.37
CA ASN A 50 -8.41 -0.56 -1.89
C ASN A 50 -7.95 -2.02 -1.84
N GLN A 51 -6.65 -2.30 -2.02
CA GLN A 51 -6.08 -3.65 -1.90
C GLN A 51 -6.15 -4.14 -0.44
N GLU A 52 -5.82 -3.27 0.56
CA GLU A 52 -5.96 -3.61 1.98
C GLU A 52 -7.42 -3.89 2.36
N LYS A 53 -8.38 -3.19 1.75
CA LYS A 53 -9.79 -3.53 1.92
C LYS A 53 -10.11 -4.96 1.45
N GLU A 54 -9.51 -5.42 0.34
CA GLU A 54 -9.73 -6.78 -0.15
C GLU A 54 -9.05 -7.82 0.75
N HIS A 55 -7.84 -7.55 1.27
CA HIS A 55 -7.19 -8.38 2.28
C HIS A 55 -8.06 -8.49 3.54
N ALA A 56 -8.50 -7.34 4.09
CA ALA A 56 -9.44 -7.32 5.22
C ALA A 56 -10.71 -8.12 4.94
N GLY A 57 -11.30 -7.94 3.75
CA GLY A 57 -12.50 -8.67 3.32
C GLY A 57 -12.26 -10.19 3.22
N ARG A 58 -11.08 -10.61 2.77
CA ARG A 58 -10.70 -12.02 2.70
C ARG A 58 -10.58 -12.63 4.10
N LEU A 59 -9.91 -11.91 5.02
CA LEU A 59 -9.73 -12.34 6.40
C LEU A 59 -11.07 -12.41 7.16
N PHE A 60 -11.91 -11.39 7.00
CA PHE A 60 -13.22 -11.34 7.64
C PHE A 60 -14.13 -12.51 7.26
N LYS A 61 -14.07 -12.97 6.02
CA LYS A 61 -14.84 -14.14 5.54
C LYS A 61 -14.41 -15.48 6.16
N LEU A 62 -13.26 -15.54 6.84
CA LEU A 62 -12.82 -16.73 7.55
C LEU A 62 -13.42 -16.85 8.94
N LEU A 63 -13.86 -15.72 9.53
CA LEU A 63 -14.40 -15.68 10.88
C LEU A 63 -15.79 -16.34 10.96
N GLU A 64 -16.05 -17.02 12.08
CA GLU A 64 -17.28 -17.78 12.31
C GLU A 64 -18.32 -17.02 13.16
N GLY A 65 -18.14 -15.71 13.31
CA GLY A 65 -19.04 -14.83 14.06
C GLY A 65 -18.83 -14.85 15.58
N GLY A 66 -19.51 -13.90 16.26
CA GLY A 66 -19.35 -13.63 17.68
C GLY A 66 -18.32 -12.52 17.95
N ASP A 67 -18.05 -12.29 19.24
CA ASP A 67 -17.06 -11.30 19.69
C ASP A 67 -15.79 -12.02 20.14
N VAL A 68 -14.64 -11.57 19.62
CA VAL A 68 -13.32 -12.10 19.97
C VAL A 68 -12.45 -10.96 20.49
N GLN A 69 -11.92 -11.12 21.70
CA GLN A 69 -11.01 -10.13 22.27
C GLN A 69 -9.62 -10.30 21.65
N VAL A 70 -9.07 -9.20 21.11
CA VAL A 70 -7.69 -9.12 20.63
C VAL A 70 -6.91 -8.08 21.42
N GLN A 71 -5.62 -8.35 21.60
CA GLN A 71 -4.67 -7.41 22.16
C GLN A 71 -3.50 -7.29 21.16
N ALA A 72 -3.37 -6.13 20.53
CA ALA A 72 -2.36 -5.88 19.51
C ALA A 72 -1.86 -4.43 19.57
N LEU A 73 -0.69 -4.18 18.99
CA LEU A 73 -0.13 -2.86 18.81
C LEU A 73 -0.36 -2.42 17.38
N PHE A 74 -0.89 -1.23 17.22
CA PHE A 74 -1.10 -0.60 15.91
C PHE A 74 -0.36 0.74 15.83
N PRO A 75 0.10 1.16 14.64
CA PRO A 75 0.71 2.47 14.47
C PRO A 75 -0.23 3.60 14.91
N ALA A 76 0.24 4.42 15.84
CA ALA A 76 -0.45 5.62 16.34
C ALA A 76 0.16 6.90 15.75
N GLY A 77 0.71 6.81 14.54
CA GLY A 77 1.43 7.90 13.90
C GLY A 77 0.55 9.04 13.42
N THR A 78 1.22 10.10 12.95
CA THR A 78 0.60 11.31 12.41
C THR A 78 0.62 11.31 10.89
N ILE A 79 -0.17 12.20 10.28
CA ILE A 79 -0.07 12.48 8.83
C ILE A 79 1.05 13.51 8.66
N GLY A 80 2.22 13.06 8.20
CA GLY A 80 3.40 13.88 7.91
C GLY A 80 3.43 14.41 6.49
N THR A 81 4.65 14.71 5.99
CA THR A 81 4.89 14.96 4.57
C THR A 81 4.64 13.68 3.76
N THR A 82 4.54 13.81 2.43
CA THR A 82 4.39 12.62 1.57
C THR A 82 5.57 11.65 1.74
N ALA A 83 6.80 12.14 1.90
CA ALA A 83 7.96 11.28 2.14
C ALA A 83 7.88 10.55 3.49
N ASP A 84 7.45 11.24 4.56
CA ASP A 84 7.26 10.63 5.89
C ASP A 84 6.15 9.57 5.85
N ASN A 85 5.06 9.84 5.15
CA ASN A 85 3.94 8.93 4.98
C ASN A 85 4.33 7.67 4.18
N LEU A 86 5.13 7.84 3.11
CA LEU A 86 5.68 6.72 2.34
C LEU A 86 6.62 5.86 3.18
N LYS A 87 7.44 6.49 4.04
CA LYS A 87 8.29 5.77 4.98
C LYS A 87 7.46 4.97 5.97
N ALA A 88 6.47 5.60 6.61
CA ALA A 88 5.62 4.95 7.60
C ALA A 88 4.82 3.79 6.99
N ALA A 89 4.31 3.94 5.75
CA ALA A 89 3.66 2.88 5.02
C ALA A 89 4.64 1.73 4.73
N ALA A 90 5.80 2.02 4.13
CA ALA A 90 6.80 1.01 3.79
C ALA A 90 7.29 0.22 5.02
N ASP A 91 7.45 0.88 6.17
CA ASP A 91 7.87 0.21 7.41
C ASP A 91 6.76 -0.70 7.96
N GLY A 92 5.49 -0.33 7.80
CA GLY A 92 4.34 -1.18 8.12
C GLY A 92 4.30 -2.43 7.25
N GLU A 93 4.32 -2.25 5.92
CA GLU A 93 4.34 -3.37 4.97
C GLU A 93 5.53 -4.32 5.22
N ASN A 94 6.71 -3.76 5.53
CA ASN A 94 7.88 -4.56 5.86
C ASN A 94 7.63 -5.46 7.07
N HIS A 95 7.07 -4.93 8.16
CA HIS A 95 6.71 -5.72 9.34
C HIS A 95 5.69 -6.82 8.99
N GLU A 96 4.70 -6.52 8.17
CA GLU A 96 3.66 -7.47 7.80
C GLU A 96 4.22 -8.68 7.05
N TRP A 97 5.06 -8.48 6.02
CA TRP A 97 5.56 -9.61 5.24
C TRP A 97 6.79 -10.30 5.83
N THR A 98 7.57 -9.64 6.70
CA THR A 98 8.78 -10.25 7.31
C THR A 98 8.51 -10.95 8.64
N ASP A 99 7.50 -10.51 9.39
CA ASP A 99 7.24 -10.96 10.77
C ASP A 99 5.80 -11.40 10.99
N MET A 100 4.82 -10.52 10.84
CA MET A 100 3.44 -10.75 11.22
C MET A 100 2.80 -11.94 10.47
N TYR A 101 2.72 -11.87 9.16
CA TYR A 101 2.09 -12.92 8.36
C TYR A 101 2.84 -14.25 8.40
N PRO A 102 4.19 -14.30 8.32
CA PRO A 102 4.91 -15.54 8.52
C PRO A 102 4.65 -16.20 9.88
N SER A 103 4.60 -15.41 10.96
CA SER A 103 4.30 -15.94 12.30
C SER A 103 2.88 -16.47 12.41
N PHE A 104 1.90 -15.75 11.82
CA PHE A 104 0.50 -16.19 11.80
C PHE A 104 0.31 -17.46 10.97
N ALA A 105 0.98 -17.58 9.83
CA ALA A 105 0.98 -18.79 9.02
C ALA A 105 1.54 -20.00 9.77
N ALA A 106 2.65 -19.81 10.51
CA ALA A 106 3.24 -20.86 11.34
C ALA A 106 2.26 -21.35 12.43
N VAL A 107 1.56 -20.43 13.10
CA VAL A 107 0.54 -20.77 14.10
C VAL A 107 -0.62 -21.53 13.46
N ALA A 108 -1.12 -21.09 12.32
CA ALA A 108 -2.21 -21.76 11.61
C ALA A 108 -1.84 -23.21 11.23
N ARG A 109 -0.60 -23.45 10.79
CA ARG A 109 -0.09 -24.82 10.52
C ARG A 109 -0.04 -25.69 11.78
N GLN A 110 0.42 -25.13 12.90
CA GLN A 110 0.46 -25.87 14.18
C GLN A 110 -0.94 -26.27 14.64
N GLU A 111 -1.96 -25.48 14.31
CA GLU A 111 -3.36 -25.76 14.61
C GLU A 111 -4.06 -26.59 13.52
N GLY A 112 -3.33 -27.06 12.49
CA GLY A 112 -3.87 -27.90 11.41
C GLY A 112 -4.71 -27.12 10.38
N LEU A 113 -4.57 -25.81 10.32
CA LEU A 113 -5.34 -24.89 9.46
C LEU A 113 -4.54 -24.47 8.23
N GLU A 114 -4.03 -25.43 7.46
CA GLU A 114 -3.12 -25.22 6.31
C GLU A 114 -3.65 -24.20 5.29
N ASN A 115 -4.95 -24.29 4.97
CA ASN A 115 -5.55 -23.35 4.01
C ASN A 115 -5.47 -21.88 4.48
N ILE A 116 -5.52 -21.64 5.79
CA ILE A 116 -5.39 -20.30 6.37
C ILE A 116 -3.94 -19.85 6.35
N ALA A 117 -3.00 -20.76 6.65
CA ALA A 117 -1.58 -20.48 6.53
C ALA A 117 -1.21 -19.99 5.11
N LEU A 118 -1.71 -20.70 4.09
CA LEU A 118 -1.48 -20.32 2.69
C LEU A 118 -2.09 -18.93 2.33
N ILE A 119 -3.21 -18.57 2.96
CA ILE A 119 -3.81 -17.24 2.77
C ILE A 119 -2.89 -16.15 3.36
N PHE A 120 -2.38 -16.32 4.58
CA PHE A 120 -1.44 -15.38 5.19
C PHE A 120 -0.17 -15.22 4.34
N GLU A 121 0.39 -16.32 3.85
CA GLU A 121 1.57 -16.26 2.98
C GLU A 121 1.30 -15.56 1.65
N ALA A 122 0.12 -15.77 1.06
CA ALA A 122 -0.28 -15.09 -0.17
C ALA A 122 -0.43 -13.58 0.02
N ILE A 123 -1.03 -13.14 1.13
CA ILE A 123 -1.11 -11.71 1.48
C ILE A 123 0.31 -11.14 1.67
N ALA A 124 1.19 -11.80 2.40
CA ALA A 124 2.57 -11.36 2.60
C ALA A 124 3.33 -11.08 1.28
N VAL A 125 3.02 -11.80 0.19
CA VAL A 125 3.60 -11.52 -1.14
C VAL A 125 3.14 -10.16 -1.67
N ALA A 126 1.88 -9.78 -1.44
CA ALA A 126 1.36 -8.48 -1.83
C ALA A 126 2.03 -7.36 -1.02
N GLU A 127 2.15 -7.51 0.32
CA GLU A 127 2.75 -6.51 1.20
C GLU A 127 4.22 -6.25 0.87
N LYS A 128 4.95 -7.28 0.46
CA LYS A 128 6.31 -7.11 -0.06
C LYS A 128 6.36 -6.22 -1.31
N GLN A 129 5.37 -6.32 -2.20
CA GLN A 129 5.29 -5.47 -3.38
C GLN A 129 4.85 -4.05 -3.03
N HIS A 130 3.94 -3.88 -2.05
CA HIS A 130 3.55 -2.57 -1.54
C HIS A 130 4.76 -1.83 -0.94
N GLU A 131 5.54 -2.48 -0.08
CA GLU A 131 6.79 -1.92 0.47
C GLU A 131 7.74 -1.45 -0.63
N LYS A 132 8.05 -2.32 -1.61
CA LYS A 132 8.94 -1.99 -2.72
C LYS A 132 8.49 -0.72 -3.45
N ARG A 133 7.20 -0.61 -3.71
CA ARG A 133 6.59 0.52 -4.41
C ARG A 133 6.73 1.81 -3.58
N TYR A 134 6.40 1.76 -2.31
CA TYR A 134 6.52 2.90 -1.40
C TYR A 134 7.96 3.38 -1.22
N ARG A 135 8.92 2.47 -1.03
CA ARG A 135 10.34 2.83 -0.93
C ARG A 135 10.89 3.45 -2.20
N SER A 136 10.47 2.95 -3.36
CA SER A 136 10.88 3.52 -4.66
C SER A 136 10.34 4.95 -4.84
N MET A 137 9.09 5.20 -4.47
CA MET A 137 8.49 6.53 -4.54
C MET A 137 9.12 7.50 -3.54
N MET A 138 9.39 7.05 -2.31
CA MET A 138 10.11 7.84 -1.32
C MET A 138 11.50 8.24 -1.83
N SER A 139 12.25 7.31 -2.40
CA SER A 139 13.56 7.58 -3.00
C SER A 139 13.49 8.62 -4.12
N ASN A 140 12.46 8.56 -4.97
CA ASN A 140 12.25 9.57 -6.02
C ASN A 140 12.00 10.97 -5.43
N ILE A 141 11.22 11.09 -4.33
CA ILE A 141 11.01 12.39 -3.67
C ILE A 141 12.33 12.90 -3.11
N LEU A 142 13.03 12.10 -2.32
CA LEU A 142 14.26 12.49 -1.62
C LEU A 142 15.39 12.86 -2.59
N SER A 143 15.43 12.26 -3.78
CA SER A 143 16.42 12.54 -4.82
C SER A 143 15.98 13.61 -5.85
N GLY A 144 14.77 14.19 -5.71
CA GLY A 144 14.23 15.15 -6.67
C GLY A 144 13.90 14.54 -8.05
N LYS A 145 13.67 13.22 -8.10
CA LYS A 145 13.47 12.46 -9.35
C LYS A 145 12.02 12.11 -9.65
N VAL A 146 11.05 12.71 -8.97
CA VAL A 146 9.62 12.46 -9.27
C VAL A 146 9.27 12.93 -10.68
N PHE A 147 9.63 14.17 -11.02
CA PHE A 147 9.32 14.80 -12.30
C PHE A 147 10.55 15.03 -13.19
N ARG A 148 11.69 14.46 -12.82
CA ARG A 148 12.95 14.54 -13.54
C ARG A 148 13.67 13.19 -13.51
N LYS A 149 14.34 12.86 -14.62
CA LYS A 149 15.19 11.66 -14.75
C LYS A 149 16.56 12.05 -15.32
N ASP A 150 17.53 11.16 -15.13
CA ASP A 150 18.87 11.37 -15.66
C ASP A 150 18.91 11.21 -17.21
N ASP A 151 18.03 10.33 -17.72
CA ASP A 151 17.86 10.06 -19.14
C ASP A 151 16.54 10.63 -19.68
N VAL A 152 16.42 10.70 -21.01
CA VAL A 152 15.18 11.01 -21.69
C VAL A 152 14.20 9.87 -21.49
N VAL A 153 13.00 10.20 -21.00
CA VAL A 153 11.90 9.24 -20.80
C VAL A 153 10.60 9.82 -21.35
N ALA A 154 9.64 8.95 -21.63
CA ALA A 154 8.29 9.37 -21.98
C ALA A 154 7.48 9.70 -20.71
N TRP A 155 6.95 10.93 -20.64
CA TRP A 155 6.08 11.41 -19.57
C TRP A 155 4.64 11.44 -20.06
N ARG A 156 3.72 10.82 -19.32
CA ARG A 156 2.29 10.85 -19.62
C ARG A 156 1.55 11.77 -18.66
N CYS A 157 0.72 12.65 -19.20
CA CYS A 157 -0.24 13.40 -18.39
C CYS A 157 -1.40 12.50 -17.96
N ARG A 158 -1.57 12.26 -16.66
CA ARG A 158 -2.63 11.42 -16.09
C ARG A 158 -4.04 11.96 -16.36
N ASN A 159 -4.18 13.28 -16.60
CA ASN A 159 -5.48 13.88 -16.85
C ASN A 159 -5.97 13.68 -18.30
N CYS A 160 -5.11 13.82 -19.30
CA CYS A 160 -5.56 13.82 -20.69
C CYS A 160 -4.83 12.86 -21.63
N GLY A 161 -3.84 12.13 -21.12
CA GLY A 161 -3.08 11.16 -21.92
C GLY A 161 -1.97 11.76 -22.80
N TYR A 162 -1.76 13.09 -22.80
CA TYR A 162 -0.67 13.71 -23.55
C TYR A 162 0.68 13.11 -23.16
N VAL A 163 1.52 12.80 -24.14
CA VAL A 163 2.86 12.22 -23.92
C VAL A 163 3.92 13.25 -24.35
N HIS A 164 4.96 13.36 -23.54
CA HIS A 164 6.12 14.21 -23.75
C HIS A 164 7.42 13.41 -23.56
N GLU A 165 8.36 13.52 -24.47
CA GLU A 165 9.69 12.93 -24.31
C GLU A 165 10.68 13.99 -23.81
N GLY A 166 11.39 13.67 -22.73
CA GLY A 166 12.35 14.60 -22.12
C GLY A 166 12.89 14.09 -20.79
N LYS A 167 13.93 14.76 -20.30
CA LYS A 167 14.50 14.47 -18.96
C LYS A 167 13.63 15.00 -17.83
N GLU A 168 12.73 15.94 -18.10
CA GLU A 168 11.85 16.56 -17.12
C GLU A 168 10.42 16.63 -17.68
N ALA A 169 9.45 16.33 -16.82
CA ALA A 169 8.04 16.50 -17.15
C ALA A 169 7.70 17.99 -17.35
N PRO A 170 6.82 18.35 -18.30
CA PRO A 170 6.40 19.74 -18.51
C PRO A 170 5.84 20.36 -17.24
N LYS A 171 6.14 21.64 -16.98
CA LYS A 171 5.57 22.40 -15.86
C LYS A 171 4.06 22.56 -15.97
N LEU A 172 3.58 22.63 -17.22
CA LEU A 172 2.17 22.73 -17.58
C LEU A 172 1.92 21.83 -18.78
N CYS A 173 0.87 21.02 -18.75
CA CYS A 173 0.49 20.19 -19.87
C CYS A 173 0.02 21.06 -21.05
N PRO A 174 0.63 20.96 -22.24
CA PRO A 174 0.24 21.81 -23.38
C PRO A 174 -1.14 21.47 -23.93
N ALA A 175 -1.65 20.27 -23.68
CA ALA A 175 -2.94 19.81 -24.18
C ALA A 175 -4.12 20.18 -23.27
N CYS A 176 -3.93 20.19 -21.92
CA CYS A 176 -5.05 20.39 -21.00
C CYS A 176 -4.77 21.33 -19.84
N ALA A 177 -3.62 22.04 -19.86
CA ALA A 177 -3.22 23.04 -18.87
C ALA A 177 -3.19 22.54 -17.40
N HIS A 178 -3.08 21.22 -17.16
CA HIS A 178 -2.84 20.70 -15.82
C HIS A 178 -1.37 20.82 -15.43
N PRO A 179 -1.05 21.06 -14.15
CA PRO A 179 0.31 21.27 -13.69
C PRO A 179 1.15 19.99 -13.78
N GLN A 180 2.48 20.15 -13.65
CA GLN A 180 3.48 19.05 -13.63
C GLN A 180 3.11 17.92 -12.68
N ALA A 181 2.40 18.21 -11.58
CA ALA A 181 1.88 17.25 -10.62
C ALA A 181 1.12 16.07 -11.27
N TYR A 182 0.54 16.26 -12.44
CA TYR A 182 -0.24 15.25 -13.15
C TYR A 182 0.60 14.38 -14.10
N PHE A 183 1.92 14.57 -14.16
CA PHE A 183 2.76 13.74 -15.00
C PHE A 183 3.34 12.54 -14.24
N GLU A 184 3.47 11.43 -14.96
CA GLU A 184 4.18 10.24 -14.54
C GLU A 184 4.99 9.68 -15.71
N ILE A 185 5.91 8.77 -15.45
CA ILE A 185 6.55 8.00 -16.53
C ILE A 185 5.48 7.13 -17.21
N LEU A 186 5.45 7.18 -18.55
CA LEU A 186 4.57 6.30 -19.32
C LEU A 186 4.94 4.84 -19.07
N ALA A 187 3.96 4.05 -18.63
CA ALA A 187 4.05 2.60 -18.56
C ALA A 187 3.15 2.01 -19.66
N GLU A 188 3.73 1.15 -20.49
CA GLU A 188 3.03 0.39 -21.54
C GLU A 188 2.98 -1.07 -21.09
N ASN A 189 1.91 -1.43 -20.42
CA ASN A 189 1.71 -2.75 -19.81
C ASN A 189 0.49 -3.51 -20.39
N TRP A 190 0.10 -3.16 -21.61
CA TRP A 190 -0.92 -3.81 -22.42
C TRP A 190 -0.32 -4.61 -23.55
#